data_557de418390440acb65b9439d85d1986
#
_entry.id   557de418390440acb65b9439d85d1986
#
_cell.length_a   1.000
_cell.length_b   1.000
_cell.length_c   1.000
_cell.angle_alpha   90.00
_cell.angle_beta   90.00
_cell.angle_gamma   90.00
#
_symmetry.space_group_name_H-M   'P 1'
#
loop_
_entity.id
_entity.type
_entity.pdbx_description
1 polymer ?
#
loop_
_entity_poly.entity_id
_entity_poly.type
_entity_poly.pdbx_seq_one_letter_code
_entity_poly.pdbx_strand_id
1 'polypeptide(L)'
;VREGQFRKEYLAAVHGTPQPSGGEMRDLLGRDKARRITYVADAPSAEVREARLEYRVLERTDTLSLVRIRLHTGRTHQIRVQFAARGMPLAGDRKYGTAEESAVPLALWACHLAFTHPENGERMDFVRLPPPQEPWTQFDRAAMERNIKNG
;
A
#
# COMPACT_ATOMS: atom_id res chain seq x y z
N VAL A 1 0.57 -8.81 -17.37
CA VAL A 1 -0.58 -7.92 -17.59
C VAL A 1 -0.10 -6.49 -17.78
N ARG A 2 -0.59 -5.85 -18.82
CA ARG A 2 -0.23 -4.47 -19.13
C ARG A 2 -0.83 -3.54 -18.09
N GLU A 3 -0.10 -2.49 -17.73
CA GLU A 3 -0.49 -1.53 -16.71
C GLU A 3 -1.90 -0.96 -16.95
N GLY A 4 -2.26 -0.64 -18.19
CA GLY A 4 -3.57 -0.11 -18.53
C GLY A 4 -4.72 -1.11 -18.45
N GLN A 5 -4.42 -2.40 -18.36
CA GLN A 5 -5.42 -3.47 -18.34
C GLN A 5 -5.68 -4.04 -16.96
N PHE A 6 -4.82 -3.72 -16.00
CA PHE A 6 -4.93 -4.27 -14.65
C PHE A 6 -4.60 -3.20 -13.63
N ARG A 7 -5.54 -2.96 -12.72
CA ARG A 7 -5.40 -1.93 -11.69
C ARG A 7 -5.62 -2.53 -10.32
N LYS A 8 -4.63 -2.38 -9.45
CA LYS A 8 -4.72 -2.78 -8.05
C LYS A 8 -4.52 -1.56 -7.17
N GLU A 9 -5.46 -1.34 -6.26
CA GLU A 9 -5.35 -0.27 -5.30
C GLU A 9 -5.54 -0.79 -3.90
N TYR A 10 -4.83 -0.17 -2.97
CA TYR A 10 -4.79 -0.57 -1.57
C TYR A 10 -5.10 0.61 -0.67
N LEU A 11 -5.61 0.30 0.50
CA LEU A 11 -5.64 1.23 1.62
C LEU A 11 -4.61 0.76 2.64
N ALA A 12 -3.93 1.71 3.24
CA ALA A 12 -3.00 1.45 4.35
C ALA A 12 -3.20 2.52 5.40
N ALA A 13 -3.08 2.13 6.67
CA ALA A 13 -2.98 3.09 7.75
C ALA A 13 -1.52 3.11 8.17
N VAL A 14 -0.86 4.27 8.03
CA VAL A 14 0.56 4.41 8.29
C VAL A 14 0.80 5.36 9.45
N HIS A 15 1.90 5.16 10.18
CA HIS A 15 2.33 6.09 11.22
C HIS A 15 2.87 7.35 10.57
N GLY A 16 2.55 8.50 11.15
CA GLY A 16 3.02 9.77 10.64
C GLY A 16 2.18 10.30 9.49
N THR A 17 2.73 11.28 8.78
CA THR A 17 2.04 11.97 7.70
C THR A 17 2.94 12.06 6.48
N PRO A 18 2.60 11.36 5.40
CA PRO A 18 3.37 11.49 4.16
C PRO A 18 3.37 12.93 3.65
N GLN A 19 4.53 13.42 3.25
CA GLN A 19 4.71 14.73 2.66
C GLN A 19 5.44 14.57 1.32
N PRO A 20 4.87 15.08 0.23
CA PRO A 20 3.55 15.72 0.11
C PRO A 20 2.39 14.75 0.35
N SER A 21 1.18 15.27 0.39
CA SER A 21 -0.03 14.44 0.63
C SER A 21 -0.39 13.52 -0.52
N GLY A 22 0.32 13.61 -1.63
CA GLY A 22 0.18 12.71 -2.76
C GLY A 22 1.44 12.75 -3.59
N GLY A 23 1.75 11.64 -4.23
CA GLY A 23 2.95 11.57 -5.04
C GLY A 23 3.32 10.16 -5.42
N GLU A 24 4.56 10.00 -5.83
CA GLU A 24 5.11 8.73 -6.27
C GLU A 24 6.29 8.34 -5.39
N MET A 25 6.38 7.05 -5.08
CA MET A 25 7.56 6.48 -4.42
C MET A 25 8.25 5.53 -5.38
N ARG A 26 9.55 5.75 -5.59
CA ARG A 26 10.40 4.89 -6.40
C ARG A 26 11.58 4.44 -5.58
N ASP A 27 11.82 3.14 -5.57
CA ASP A 27 12.95 2.55 -4.85
C ASP A 27 13.48 1.36 -5.63
N LEU A 28 14.70 0.98 -5.33
CA LEU A 28 15.28 -0.27 -5.78
C LEU A 28 15.12 -1.26 -4.63
N LEU A 29 14.44 -2.37 -4.85
CA LEU A 29 14.19 -3.35 -3.81
C LEU A 29 14.94 -4.66 -4.09
N GLY A 30 15.59 -5.16 -3.06
CA GLY A 30 16.21 -6.46 -3.06
C GLY A 30 15.53 -7.38 -2.06
N ARG A 31 15.76 -8.67 -2.20
CA ARG A 31 15.15 -9.68 -1.34
C ARG A 31 16.20 -10.54 -0.67
N ASP A 32 16.26 -10.51 0.64
CA ASP A 32 17.05 -11.45 1.44
C ASP A 32 16.18 -12.68 1.69
N LYS A 33 16.40 -13.74 0.92
CA LYS A 33 15.57 -14.94 0.98
C LYS A 33 15.71 -15.71 2.28
N ALA A 34 16.90 -15.70 2.85
CA ALA A 34 17.17 -16.42 4.10
C ALA A 34 16.42 -15.78 5.27
N ARG A 35 16.41 -14.46 5.32
CA ARG A 35 15.75 -13.71 6.38
C ARG A 35 14.29 -13.38 6.06
N ARG A 36 13.88 -13.63 4.84
CA ARG A 36 12.54 -13.29 4.32
C ARG A 36 12.21 -11.81 4.48
N ILE A 37 13.18 -10.96 4.18
CA ILE A 37 13.06 -9.52 4.29
C ILE A 37 13.34 -8.90 2.93
N THR A 38 12.51 -7.93 2.55
CA THR A 38 12.75 -7.06 1.40
C THR A 38 13.41 -5.79 1.93
N TYR A 39 14.36 -5.26 1.20
CA TYR A 39 15.10 -4.08 1.64
C TYR A 39 15.28 -3.10 0.49
N VAL A 40 15.50 -1.82 0.85
CA VAL A 40 15.83 -0.79 -0.13
C VAL A 40 17.32 -0.87 -0.42
N ALA A 41 17.68 -1.07 -1.68
CA ALA A 41 19.07 -1.18 -2.12
C ALA A 41 19.62 0.20 -2.50
N ASP A 42 20.91 0.39 -2.25
CA ASP A 42 21.59 1.65 -2.55
C ASP A 42 22.00 1.78 -4.02
N ALA A 43 22.10 0.67 -4.73
CA ALA A 43 22.59 0.66 -6.11
C ALA A 43 21.96 -0.47 -6.90
N PRO A 44 21.87 -0.31 -8.24
CA PRO A 44 21.36 -1.38 -9.10
C PRO A 44 22.26 -2.63 -9.07
N SER A 45 21.64 -3.80 -9.18
CA SER A 45 22.35 -5.07 -9.33
C SER A 45 21.41 -6.08 -10.00
N ALA A 46 21.92 -7.26 -10.32
CA ALA A 46 21.13 -8.29 -10.95
C ALA A 46 19.98 -8.79 -10.08
N GLU A 47 20.10 -8.65 -8.75
CA GLU A 47 19.12 -9.15 -7.79
C GLU A 47 18.15 -8.09 -7.29
N VAL A 48 18.26 -6.87 -7.79
CA VAL A 48 17.49 -5.72 -7.35
C VAL A 48 16.52 -5.32 -8.46
N ARG A 49 15.31 -4.93 -8.07
CA ARG A 49 14.26 -4.53 -9.02
C ARG A 49 13.70 -3.17 -8.63
N GLU A 50 13.35 -2.38 -9.63
CA GLU A 50 12.66 -1.12 -9.41
C GLU A 50 11.25 -1.39 -8.88
N ALA A 51 10.85 -0.60 -7.89
CA ALA A 51 9.52 -0.63 -7.30
C ALA A 51 8.93 0.76 -7.35
N ARG A 52 7.70 0.86 -7.85
CA ARG A 52 7.02 2.14 -8.04
C ARG A 52 5.57 2.05 -7.60
N LEU A 53 5.15 3.03 -6.83
CA LEU A 53 3.75 3.19 -6.43
C LEU A 53 3.38 4.66 -6.43
N GLU A 54 2.08 4.93 -6.51
CA GLU A 54 1.50 6.24 -6.30
C GLU A 54 0.67 6.20 -5.03
N TYR A 55 0.64 7.31 -4.29
CA TYR A 55 -0.14 7.38 -3.07
C TYR A 55 -0.87 8.71 -2.94
N ARG A 56 -1.93 8.70 -2.14
CA ARG A 56 -2.64 9.90 -1.74
C ARG A 56 -3.17 9.73 -0.32
N VAL A 57 -2.91 10.72 0.53
CA VAL A 57 -3.45 10.75 1.88
C VAL A 57 -4.93 11.13 1.81
N LEU A 58 -5.79 10.31 2.37
CA LEU A 58 -7.24 10.54 2.36
C LEU A 58 -7.73 11.19 3.65
N GLU A 59 -7.14 10.81 4.77
CA GLU A 59 -7.58 11.28 6.08
C GLU A 59 -6.44 11.10 7.08
N ARG A 60 -6.44 11.90 8.13
CA ARG A 60 -5.42 11.81 9.19
C ARG A 60 -6.07 11.84 10.55
N THR A 61 -5.48 11.07 11.49
CA THR A 61 -5.73 11.21 12.92
C THR A 61 -4.48 11.83 13.55
N ASP A 62 -4.43 11.92 14.87
CA ASP A 62 -3.25 12.45 15.56
C ASP A 62 -1.99 11.60 15.32
N THR A 63 -2.16 10.31 15.07
CA THR A 63 -1.03 9.37 14.97
C THR A 63 -0.95 8.62 13.64
N LEU A 64 -2.06 8.49 12.92
CA LEU A 64 -2.12 7.69 11.70
C LEU A 64 -2.61 8.50 10.51
N SER A 65 -2.19 8.08 9.33
CA SER A 65 -2.73 8.57 8.05
C SER A 65 -3.33 7.41 7.29
N LEU A 66 -4.53 7.62 6.75
CA LEU A 66 -5.16 6.69 5.82
C LEU A 66 -4.69 7.05 4.43
N VAL A 67 -4.05 6.11 3.75
CA VAL A 67 -3.40 6.35 2.46
C VAL A 67 -3.98 5.40 1.43
N ARG A 68 -4.35 5.95 0.28
CA ARG A 68 -4.72 5.18 -0.89
C ARG A 68 -3.51 4.98 -1.76
N ILE A 69 -3.26 3.74 -2.19
CA ILE A 69 -2.03 3.37 -2.90
C ILE A 69 -2.39 2.64 -4.19
N ARG A 70 -1.78 3.09 -5.29
CA ARG A 70 -1.87 2.41 -6.56
C ARG A 70 -0.50 1.84 -6.90
N LEU A 71 -0.42 0.52 -7.05
CA LEU A 71 0.83 -0.15 -7.40
C LEU A 71 1.06 -0.12 -8.91
N HIS A 72 2.28 0.27 -9.31
CA HIS A 72 2.75 0.14 -10.69
C HIS A 72 3.63 -1.09 -10.84
N THR A 73 4.20 -1.56 -9.74
CA THR A 73 4.95 -2.81 -9.64
C THR A 73 4.43 -3.58 -8.43
N GLY A 74 4.66 -4.88 -8.38
CA GLY A 74 4.17 -5.72 -7.28
C GLY A 74 5.27 -6.54 -6.64
N ARG A 75 6.30 -5.88 -6.10
CA ARG A 75 7.40 -6.56 -5.41
C ARG A 75 6.93 -7.07 -4.06
N THR A 76 7.57 -8.14 -3.59
CA THR A 76 7.25 -8.71 -2.28
C THR A 76 7.35 -7.65 -1.19
N HIS A 77 6.30 -7.52 -0.39
CA HIS A 77 6.20 -6.55 0.70
C HIS A 77 6.45 -5.09 0.27
N GLN A 78 6.25 -4.77 -0.99
CA GLN A 78 6.61 -3.46 -1.54
C GLN A 78 6.05 -2.28 -0.74
N ILE A 79 4.75 -2.23 -0.50
CA ILE A 79 4.13 -1.11 0.22
C ILE A 79 4.73 -0.98 1.61
N ARG A 80 4.87 -2.10 2.31
CA ARG A 80 5.39 -2.14 3.68
C ARG A 80 6.80 -1.59 3.76
N VAL A 81 7.66 -2.04 2.85
CA VAL A 81 9.07 -1.63 2.83
C VAL A 81 9.24 -0.18 2.42
N GLN A 82 8.52 0.26 1.39
CA GLN A 82 8.66 1.64 0.90
C GLN A 82 8.21 2.66 1.94
N PHE A 83 7.12 2.40 2.65
CA PHE A 83 6.67 3.29 3.72
C PHE A 83 7.57 3.22 4.94
N ALA A 84 8.00 2.04 5.35
CA ALA A 84 8.91 1.88 6.48
C ALA A 84 10.26 2.56 6.24
N ALA A 85 10.78 2.48 5.02
CA ALA A 85 12.04 3.12 4.65
C ALA A 85 11.99 4.64 4.79
N ARG A 86 10.79 5.22 4.73
CA ARG A 86 10.58 6.66 4.91
C ARG A 86 10.18 7.04 6.34
N GLY A 87 10.31 6.09 7.27
CA GLY A 87 9.97 6.32 8.67
C GLY A 87 8.47 6.33 8.96
N MET A 88 7.67 5.79 8.06
CA MET A 88 6.21 5.75 8.18
C MET A 88 5.68 4.32 8.02
N PRO A 89 6.07 3.40 8.91
CA PRO A 89 5.60 2.02 8.78
C PRO A 89 4.08 1.92 8.93
N LEU A 90 3.51 0.88 8.33
CA LEU A 90 2.09 0.61 8.47
C LEU A 90 1.79 0.21 9.93
N ALA A 91 0.62 0.61 10.41
CA ALA A 91 0.15 0.15 11.71
C ALA A 91 0.05 -1.38 11.69
N GLY A 92 0.49 -2.02 12.76
CA GLY A 92 0.50 -3.47 12.86
C GLY A 92 1.63 -4.18 12.12
N ASP A 93 2.55 -3.45 11.52
CA ASP A 93 3.67 -4.06 10.79
C ASP A 93 4.83 -4.35 11.74
N ARG A 94 4.87 -5.58 12.26
CA ARG A 94 5.93 -5.99 13.18
C ARG A 94 7.23 -6.34 12.49
N LYS A 95 7.19 -6.60 11.19
CA LYS A 95 8.37 -6.99 10.44
C LYS A 95 9.22 -5.80 10.00
N TYR A 96 8.58 -4.76 9.50
CA TYR A 96 9.26 -3.56 8.99
C TYR A 96 9.06 -2.34 9.90
N GLY A 97 8.17 -2.45 10.87
CA GLY A 97 7.94 -1.42 11.87
C GLY A 97 8.71 -1.69 13.15
N THR A 98 8.16 -1.21 14.27
CA THR A 98 8.77 -1.43 15.58
C THR A 98 8.20 -2.68 16.24
N ALA A 99 8.90 -3.20 17.24
CA ALA A 99 8.45 -4.36 18.01
C ALA A 99 7.15 -4.09 18.79
N GLU A 100 6.78 -2.84 18.95
CA GLU A 100 5.60 -2.42 19.69
C GLU A 100 4.32 -2.49 18.86
N GLU A 101 4.42 -2.77 17.56
CA GLU A 101 3.29 -2.85 16.63
C GLU A 101 2.56 -4.19 16.72
N SER A 102 2.11 -4.55 17.93
CA SER A 102 1.45 -5.84 18.10
C SER A 102 -0.04 -5.74 18.44
N ALA A 103 -0.54 -4.53 18.68
CA ALA A 103 -1.90 -4.31 19.17
C ALA A 103 -2.98 -4.48 18.10
N VAL A 104 -2.64 -4.30 16.83
CA VAL A 104 -3.59 -4.39 15.73
C VAL A 104 -3.01 -5.25 14.62
N PRO A 105 -3.87 -5.86 13.78
CA PRO A 105 -3.39 -6.54 12.59
C PRO A 105 -2.74 -5.55 11.61
N LEU A 106 -1.91 -6.07 10.72
CA LEU A 106 -1.29 -5.26 9.66
C LEU A 106 -2.36 -4.48 8.89
N ALA A 107 -2.25 -3.15 8.90
CA ALA A 107 -3.23 -2.27 8.28
C ALA A 107 -2.96 -2.06 6.79
N LEU A 108 -3.17 -3.12 6.02
CA LEU A 108 -3.03 -3.12 4.57
C LEU A 108 -4.21 -3.88 3.97
N TRP A 109 -4.93 -3.25 3.07
CA TRP A 109 -6.15 -3.80 2.53
C TRP A 109 -6.27 -3.56 1.02
N ALA A 110 -6.47 -4.63 0.25
CA ALA A 110 -6.73 -4.50 -1.18
C ALA A 110 -8.18 -4.02 -1.36
N CYS A 111 -8.36 -2.77 -1.74
CA CYS A 111 -9.67 -2.13 -1.78
C CYS A 111 -10.28 -2.04 -3.18
N HIS A 112 -9.47 -2.14 -4.21
CA HIS A 112 -9.95 -1.98 -5.58
C HIS A 112 -9.16 -2.86 -6.53
N LEU A 113 -9.88 -3.63 -7.34
CA LEU A 113 -9.31 -4.45 -8.38
C LEU A 113 -10.12 -4.21 -9.65
N ALA A 114 -9.46 -3.82 -10.71
CA ALA A 114 -10.11 -3.60 -12.00
C ALA A 114 -9.25 -4.20 -13.11
N PHE A 115 -9.89 -4.87 -14.05
CA PHE A 115 -9.21 -5.47 -15.19
C PHE A 115 -10.19 -5.70 -16.34
N THR A 116 -9.64 -5.93 -17.53
CA THR A 116 -10.42 -6.31 -18.69
C THR A 116 -10.45 -7.83 -18.77
N HIS A 117 -11.64 -8.41 -18.84
CA HIS A 117 -11.81 -9.86 -18.91
C HIS A 117 -11.11 -10.39 -20.18
N PRO A 118 -10.22 -11.38 -20.06
CA PRO A 118 -9.40 -11.82 -21.21
C PRO A 118 -10.21 -12.46 -22.33
N GLU A 119 -11.36 -13.04 -22.05
CA GLU A 119 -12.13 -13.74 -23.06
C GLU A 119 -13.16 -12.86 -23.78
N ASN A 120 -13.87 -12.00 -23.05
CA ASN A 120 -14.97 -11.22 -23.61
C ASN A 120 -14.73 -9.72 -23.68
N GLY A 121 -13.60 -9.23 -23.19
CA GLY A 121 -13.28 -7.81 -23.21
C GLY A 121 -14.09 -6.97 -22.23
N GLU A 122 -14.88 -7.59 -21.37
CA GLU A 122 -15.73 -6.88 -20.42
C GLU A 122 -14.90 -6.29 -19.28
N ARG A 123 -15.22 -5.06 -18.88
CA ARG A 123 -14.58 -4.41 -17.76
C ARG A 123 -15.05 -5.02 -16.45
N MET A 124 -14.11 -5.56 -15.68
CA MET A 124 -14.38 -6.13 -14.35
C MET A 124 -13.87 -5.15 -13.31
N ASP A 125 -14.70 -4.85 -12.32
CA ASP A 125 -14.38 -3.84 -11.31
C ASP A 125 -14.90 -4.31 -9.95
N PHE A 126 -13.98 -4.47 -8.99
CA PHE A 126 -14.31 -4.95 -7.64
C PHE A 126 -13.82 -3.95 -6.61
N VAL A 127 -14.75 -3.49 -5.77
CA VAL A 127 -14.45 -2.56 -4.68
C VAL A 127 -14.83 -3.22 -3.35
N ARG A 128 -13.93 -3.13 -2.36
CA ARG A 128 -14.15 -3.69 -1.03
C ARG A 128 -13.62 -2.74 0.03
N LEU A 129 -14.44 -2.49 1.03
CA LEU A 129 -14.01 -1.75 2.20
C LEU A 129 -13.33 -2.68 3.20
N PRO A 130 -12.36 -2.18 3.99
CA PRO A 130 -11.78 -2.98 5.06
C PRO A 130 -12.83 -3.30 6.12
N PRO A 131 -12.60 -4.34 6.94
CA PRO A 131 -13.55 -4.70 7.99
C PRO A 131 -13.65 -3.60 9.04
N PRO A 132 -14.80 -3.47 9.73
CA PRO A 132 -15.01 -2.43 10.75
C PRO A 132 -14.30 -2.78 12.06
N GLN A 133 -12.98 -2.78 12.02
CA GLN A 133 -12.11 -3.07 13.17
C GLN A 133 -10.90 -2.14 13.16
N GLU A 134 -10.21 -2.04 14.28
CA GLU A 134 -9.02 -1.22 14.40
C GLU A 134 -7.92 -1.66 13.44
N PRO A 135 -7.17 -0.74 12.82
CA PRO A 135 -7.28 0.72 13.02
C PRO A 135 -8.25 1.41 12.07
N TRP A 136 -8.96 0.66 11.22
CA TRP A 136 -9.85 1.22 10.19
C TRP A 136 -11.00 2.05 10.76
N THR A 137 -11.46 1.70 11.97
CA THR A 137 -12.56 2.40 12.64
C THR A 137 -12.20 3.81 13.09
N GLN A 138 -10.91 4.18 13.03
CA GLN A 138 -10.48 5.54 13.34
C GLN A 138 -10.78 6.54 12.21
N PHE A 139 -11.19 6.03 11.04
CA PHE A 139 -11.42 6.84 9.85
C PHE A 139 -12.90 6.83 9.46
N ASP A 140 -13.32 7.86 8.72
CA ASP A 140 -14.69 8.02 8.22
C ASP A 140 -14.96 6.99 7.13
N ARG A 141 -15.78 6.00 7.44
CA ARG A 141 -16.07 4.90 6.53
C ARG A 141 -16.81 5.38 5.27
N ALA A 142 -17.73 6.32 5.39
CA ALA A 142 -18.46 6.85 4.24
C ALA A 142 -17.53 7.62 3.30
N ALA A 143 -16.62 8.41 3.86
CA ALA A 143 -15.60 9.12 3.07
C ALA A 143 -14.65 8.14 2.40
N MET A 144 -14.26 7.09 3.10
CA MET A 144 -13.44 6.01 2.56
C MET A 144 -14.08 5.39 1.33
N GLU A 145 -15.37 5.05 1.43
CA GLU A 145 -16.11 4.45 0.32
C GLU A 145 -16.16 5.38 -0.89
N ARG A 146 -16.47 6.67 -0.66
CA ARG A 146 -16.48 7.65 -1.75
C ARG A 146 -15.13 7.78 -2.44
N ASN A 147 -14.06 7.82 -1.66
CA ASN A 147 -12.71 7.96 -2.21
C ASN A 147 -12.29 6.75 -3.05
N ILE A 148 -12.68 5.55 -2.65
CA ILE A 148 -12.36 4.34 -3.41
C ILE A 148 -13.12 4.31 -4.74
N LYS A 149 -14.41 4.62 -4.69
CA LYS A 149 -15.28 4.56 -5.88
C LYS A 149 -15.01 5.65 -6.89
N ASN A 150 -14.62 6.83 -6.43
CA ASN A 150 -14.45 8.01 -7.29
C ASN A 150 -13.00 8.27 -7.71
N GLY A 151 -12.10 7.42 -7.30
CA GLY A 151 -10.71 7.54 -7.66
C GLY A 151 -10.37 6.77 -8.92
#